data_a50a4db632d2f4a91e9e2177f53beb88
#
_entry.id   a50a4db632d2f4a91e9e2177f53beb88
#
_cell.length_a   1.000
_cell.length_b   1.000
_cell.length_c   1.000
_cell.angle_alpha   90.00
_cell.angle_beta   90.00
_cell.angle_gamma   90.00
#
_symmetry.space_group_name_H-M   'P 1'
#
loop_
_entity.id
_entity.type
_entity.pdbx_description
1 polymer ?
#
loop_
_entity_poly.entity_id
_entity_poly.type
_entity_poly.pdbx_seq_one_letter_code
_entity_poly.pdbx_strand_id
1 'polypeptide(L)'
;MKKALLTCLLAASATAVSAQQRTKATLNHLALYVQDLEKATVFYRDLVGLDTIPEPFHDGKHTWFSVGPKSHLHLIAGATGPHTGDRNSHICFSVPSVESFIEKLAKAGIPFINWAGEKGKVTKRVDGVQQIYLQDPDGYWVEVNDAKE
;
A
#
# COMPACT_ATOMS: atom_id res chain seq x y z
N MET A 1 62.08 -23.19 -54.47
CA MET A 1 61.27 -22.01 -54.12
C MET A 1 60.08 -22.47 -53.25
N LYS A 2 60.20 -22.36 -51.90
CA LYS A 2 59.16 -22.76 -50.95
C LYS A 2 58.40 -21.53 -50.51
N LYS A 3 57.13 -21.45 -50.84
CA LYS A 3 56.24 -20.36 -50.40
C LYS A 3 55.68 -20.73 -48.98
N ALA A 4 56.03 -19.94 -47.98
CA ALA A 4 55.44 -20.05 -46.65
C ALA A 4 54.12 -19.31 -46.62
N LEU A 5 53.05 -20.02 -46.28
CA LEU A 5 51.72 -19.45 -46.07
C LEU A 5 51.61 -19.05 -44.58
N LEU A 6 51.50 -17.74 -44.33
CA LEU A 6 51.33 -17.20 -42.98
C LEU A 6 49.82 -17.08 -42.69
N THR A 7 49.31 -17.96 -41.82
CA THR A 7 47.90 -17.96 -41.41
C THR A 7 47.76 -17.08 -40.16
N CYS A 8 47.18 -15.89 -40.31
CA CYS A 8 46.83 -15.04 -39.17
C CYS A 8 45.54 -15.57 -38.51
N LEU A 9 45.63 -16.10 -37.29
CA LEU A 9 44.51 -16.37 -36.44
C LEU A 9 44.08 -15.05 -35.78
N LEU A 10 42.91 -14.53 -36.16
CA LEU A 10 42.22 -13.48 -35.41
C LEU A 10 41.50 -14.14 -34.22
N ALA A 11 42.01 -13.92 -33.00
CA ALA A 11 41.31 -14.27 -31.78
C ALA A 11 40.25 -13.17 -31.50
N ALA A 12 38.99 -13.50 -31.70
CA ALA A 12 37.84 -12.63 -31.30
C ALA A 12 37.64 -12.76 -29.80
N SER A 13 38.08 -11.77 -29.04
CA SER A 13 37.79 -11.67 -27.59
C SER A 13 36.34 -11.23 -27.41
N ALA A 14 35.46 -12.19 -27.09
CA ALA A 14 34.11 -11.89 -26.67
C ALA A 14 34.13 -11.32 -25.22
N THR A 15 34.02 -10.01 -25.08
CA THR A 15 33.77 -9.37 -23.77
C THR A 15 32.36 -9.69 -23.34
N ALA A 16 32.19 -10.62 -22.39
CA ALA A 16 30.94 -10.86 -21.72
C ALA A 16 30.56 -9.62 -20.89
N VAL A 17 29.64 -8.82 -21.39
CA VAL A 17 29.02 -7.74 -20.60
C VAL A 17 28.12 -8.42 -19.55
N SER A 18 28.62 -8.52 -18.32
CA SER A 18 27.81 -8.96 -17.18
C SER A 18 26.73 -7.91 -16.97
N ALA A 19 25.50 -8.22 -17.36
CA ALA A 19 24.33 -7.42 -17.03
C ALA A 19 24.15 -7.46 -15.50
N GLN A 20 24.58 -6.40 -14.82
CA GLN A 20 24.40 -6.25 -13.38
C GLN A 20 22.90 -6.22 -13.09
N GLN A 21 22.38 -7.31 -12.54
CA GLN A 21 20.97 -7.45 -12.21
C GLN A 21 20.66 -6.43 -11.10
N ARG A 22 19.94 -5.36 -11.44
CA ARG A 22 19.50 -4.35 -10.46
C ARG A 22 18.55 -5.02 -9.49
N THR A 23 18.94 -5.10 -8.23
CA THR A 23 18.03 -5.48 -7.15
C THR A 23 16.99 -4.36 -6.98
N LYS A 24 15.71 -4.66 -7.23
CA LYS A 24 14.61 -3.72 -7.01
C LYS A 24 14.22 -3.74 -5.53
N ALA A 25 14.09 -2.58 -4.92
CA ALA A 25 13.43 -2.46 -3.62
C ALA A 25 11.95 -2.87 -3.75
N THR A 26 11.44 -3.54 -2.73
CA THR A 26 10.01 -3.88 -2.61
C THR A 26 9.47 -3.24 -1.35
N LEU A 27 8.18 -2.84 -1.37
CA LEU A 27 7.53 -2.34 -0.18
C LEU A 27 7.44 -3.47 0.85
N ASN A 28 8.06 -3.26 2.01
CA ASN A 28 7.99 -4.22 3.12
C ASN A 28 6.81 -3.89 4.04
N HIS A 29 6.72 -2.67 4.54
CA HIS A 29 5.59 -2.24 5.38
C HIS A 29 5.37 -0.73 5.33
N LEU A 30 4.17 -0.34 5.77
CA LEU A 30 3.80 1.01 6.19
C LEU A 30 3.59 0.98 7.70
N ALA A 31 3.93 2.06 8.40
CA ALA A 31 3.67 2.18 9.83
C ALA A 31 2.83 3.41 10.11
N LEU A 32 1.79 3.26 10.94
CA LEU A 32 0.95 4.34 11.44
C LEU A 32 1.13 4.45 12.95
N TYR A 33 1.40 5.67 13.42
CA TYR A 33 1.54 5.97 14.83
C TYR A 33 0.20 6.43 15.38
N VAL A 34 -0.43 5.64 16.26
CA VAL A 34 -1.83 5.76 16.67
C VAL A 34 -1.98 6.10 18.15
N GLN A 35 -3.03 6.84 18.49
CA GLN A 35 -3.34 7.20 19.87
C GLN A 35 -3.98 6.04 20.63
N ASP A 36 -4.92 5.35 19.97
CA ASP A 36 -5.70 4.25 20.52
C ASP A 36 -5.56 3.03 19.61
N LEU A 37 -4.68 2.09 20.04
CA LEU A 37 -4.36 0.90 19.26
C LEU A 37 -5.59 0.05 18.98
N GLU A 38 -6.49 -0.10 19.96
CA GLU A 38 -7.68 -0.94 19.82
C GLU A 38 -8.65 -0.35 18.79
N LYS A 39 -8.93 0.97 18.86
CA LYS A 39 -9.79 1.64 17.88
C LYS A 39 -9.23 1.55 16.47
N ALA A 40 -7.93 1.80 16.32
CA ALA A 40 -7.27 1.67 15.02
C ALA A 40 -7.30 0.21 14.53
N THR A 41 -7.05 -0.75 15.43
CA THR A 41 -7.12 -2.19 15.10
C THR A 41 -8.51 -2.59 14.61
N VAL A 42 -9.57 -2.20 15.32
CA VAL A 42 -10.96 -2.46 14.92
C VAL A 42 -11.28 -1.84 13.57
N PHE A 43 -10.83 -0.62 13.32
CA PHE A 43 -11.04 0.05 12.03
C PHE A 43 -10.41 -0.74 10.87
N TYR A 44 -9.15 -1.11 10.96
CA TYR A 44 -8.47 -1.81 9.87
C TYR A 44 -8.90 -3.28 9.74
N ARG A 45 -9.16 -3.97 10.85
CA ARG A 45 -9.62 -5.36 10.85
C ARG A 45 -11.06 -5.50 10.38
N ASP A 46 -11.99 -4.78 11.00
CA ASP A 46 -13.42 -5.05 10.86
C ASP A 46 -14.07 -4.20 9.75
N LEU A 47 -13.67 -2.94 9.59
CA LEU A 47 -14.22 -2.07 8.57
C LEU A 47 -13.48 -2.25 7.23
N VAL A 48 -12.15 -2.09 7.22
CA VAL A 48 -11.36 -2.27 5.99
C VAL A 48 -11.30 -3.75 5.60
N GLY A 49 -11.22 -4.66 6.57
CA GLY A 49 -11.25 -6.10 6.34
C GLY A 49 -9.84 -6.70 6.21
N LEU A 50 -8.84 -6.15 6.90
CA LEU A 50 -7.48 -6.67 6.87
C LEU A 50 -7.29 -7.80 7.87
N ASP A 51 -6.56 -8.83 7.46
CA ASP A 51 -6.16 -9.93 8.33
C ASP A 51 -5.00 -9.54 9.24
N THR A 52 -5.15 -9.74 10.55
CA THR A 52 -4.06 -9.58 11.51
C THR A 52 -3.03 -10.69 11.34
N ILE A 53 -1.76 -10.35 11.52
CA ILE A 53 -0.65 -11.29 11.52
C ILE A 53 0.14 -11.18 12.84
N PRO A 54 0.85 -12.25 13.26
CA PRO A 54 1.70 -12.20 14.44
C PRO A 54 2.73 -11.08 14.36
N GLU A 55 2.88 -10.33 15.45
CA GLU A 55 3.94 -9.35 15.64
C GLU A 55 4.97 -9.89 16.65
N PRO A 56 6.28 -9.59 16.50
CA PRO A 56 7.32 -10.26 17.29
C PRO A 56 7.58 -9.63 18.67
N PHE A 57 7.02 -8.45 18.97
CA PHE A 57 7.37 -7.69 20.17
C PHE A 57 6.59 -8.15 21.41
N HIS A 58 5.32 -8.53 21.22
CA HIS A 58 4.41 -8.98 22.28
C HIS A 58 4.31 -7.99 23.48
N ASP A 59 4.44 -6.69 23.18
CA ASP A 59 4.50 -5.62 24.18
C ASP A 59 3.16 -4.87 24.36
N GLY A 60 2.12 -5.31 23.63
CA GLY A 60 0.79 -4.70 23.65
C GLY A 60 0.73 -3.30 22.99
N LYS A 61 1.76 -2.90 22.26
CA LYS A 61 1.83 -1.60 21.59
C LYS A 61 1.77 -1.68 20.07
N HIS A 62 1.67 -2.88 19.53
CA HIS A 62 1.69 -3.12 18.10
C HIS A 62 0.52 -3.99 17.65
N THR A 63 -0.01 -3.69 16.46
CA THR A 63 -0.86 -4.60 15.69
C THR A 63 -0.36 -4.60 14.25
N TRP A 64 -0.16 -5.79 13.69
CA TRP A 64 0.28 -5.96 12.32
C TRP A 64 -0.80 -6.58 11.46
N PHE A 65 -0.91 -6.10 10.21
CA PHE A 65 -1.83 -6.63 9.20
C PHE A 65 -1.10 -7.02 7.93
N SER A 66 -1.59 -8.04 7.27
CA SER A 66 -1.22 -8.36 5.89
C SER A 66 -1.94 -7.40 4.93
N VAL A 67 -1.18 -6.75 4.02
CA VAL A 67 -1.74 -5.89 2.97
C VAL A 67 -1.27 -6.31 1.57
N GLY A 68 -0.70 -7.50 1.47
CA GLY A 68 -0.20 -8.09 0.24
C GLY A 68 0.71 -9.27 0.52
N PRO A 69 1.19 -9.99 -0.49
CA PRO A 69 1.97 -11.22 -0.30
C PRO A 69 3.26 -11.05 0.52
N LYS A 70 3.80 -9.84 0.56
CA LYS A 70 5.08 -9.52 1.24
C LYS A 70 5.05 -8.13 1.91
N SER A 71 3.87 -7.51 2.05
CA SER A 71 3.74 -6.16 2.59
C SER A 71 2.79 -6.14 3.77
N HIS A 72 3.11 -5.34 4.76
CA HIS A 72 2.36 -5.24 6.01
C HIS A 72 1.95 -3.81 6.30
N LEU A 73 0.89 -3.65 7.09
CA LEU A 73 0.55 -2.42 7.78
C LEU A 73 0.79 -2.63 9.26
N HIS A 74 1.58 -1.75 9.87
CA HIS A 74 1.87 -1.79 11.30
C HIS A 74 1.19 -0.61 11.99
N LEU A 75 0.38 -0.88 12.99
CA LEU A 75 -0.10 0.12 13.94
C LEU A 75 0.84 0.12 15.14
N ILE A 76 1.26 1.30 15.57
CA ILE A 76 2.17 1.50 16.71
C ILE A 76 1.53 2.50 17.66
N ALA A 77 1.24 2.07 18.90
CA ALA A 77 0.63 2.91 19.91
C ALA A 77 1.61 3.95 20.47
N GLY A 78 1.09 5.12 20.88
CA GLY A 78 1.86 6.14 21.61
C GLY A 78 1.74 7.54 21.04
N ALA A 79 0.97 7.76 19.96
CA ALA A 79 0.73 9.09 19.45
C ALA A 79 -0.02 9.94 20.50
N THR A 80 0.39 11.21 20.63
CA THR A 80 -0.18 12.15 21.61
C THR A 80 -1.28 13.04 21.01
N GLY A 81 -1.54 12.93 19.73
CA GLY A 81 -2.57 13.68 19.01
C GLY A 81 -2.83 13.07 17.63
N PRO A 82 -3.91 13.51 16.95
CA PRO A 82 -4.26 12.99 15.65
C PRO A 82 -3.22 13.38 14.59
N HIS A 83 -3.09 12.53 13.58
CA HIS A 83 -2.32 12.83 12.39
C HIS A 83 -2.99 13.96 11.59
N THR A 84 -2.19 14.96 11.20
CA THR A 84 -2.65 16.09 10.37
C THR A 84 -1.94 16.05 9.03
N GLY A 85 -2.45 15.21 8.13
CA GLY A 85 -1.90 15.07 6.78
C GLY A 85 -2.83 15.64 5.71
N ASP A 86 -2.25 15.98 4.57
CA ASP A 86 -3.01 16.31 3.37
C ASP A 86 -3.60 15.02 2.77
N ARG A 87 -4.85 15.12 2.23
CA ARG A 87 -5.53 13.98 1.61
C ARG A 87 -4.76 13.38 0.43
N ASN A 88 -3.93 14.16 -0.26
CA ASN A 88 -3.07 13.63 -1.33
C ASN A 88 -1.99 12.68 -0.81
N SER A 89 -1.74 12.65 0.50
CA SER A 89 -0.88 11.67 1.18
C SER A 89 -1.77 10.67 1.91
N HIS A 90 -2.14 9.57 1.23
CA HIS A 90 -3.08 8.57 1.74
C HIS A 90 -2.62 7.15 1.49
N ILE A 91 -3.22 6.21 2.20
CA ILE A 91 -3.13 4.78 1.91
C ILE A 91 -4.36 4.41 1.09
N CYS A 92 -4.18 3.65 0.02
CA CYS A 92 -5.29 3.20 -0.81
C CYS A 92 -5.51 1.69 -0.67
N PHE A 93 -6.77 1.30 -0.49
CA PHE A 93 -7.22 -0.09 -0.50
C PHE A 93 -8.21 -0.32 -1.62
N SER A 94 -8.01 -1.39 -2.40
CA SER A 94 -8.98 -1.84 -3.39
C SER A 94 -9.98 -2.79 -2.75
N VAL A 95 -11.26 -2.60 -3.07
CA VAL A 95 -12.37 -3.44 -2.60
C VAL A 95 -13.18 -3.98 -3.78
N PRO A 96 -13.89 -5.10 -3.64
CA PRO A 96 -14.73 -5.63 -4.72
C PRO A 96 -15.84 -4.67 -5.19
N SER A 97 -16.37 -3.84 -4.29
CA SER A 97 -17.42 -2.84 -4.56
C SER A 97 -17.32 -1.68 -3.58
N VAL A 98 -17.20 -0.47 -4.10
CA VAL A 98 -17.25 0.77 -3.31
C VAL A 98 -18.63 0.97 -2.70
N GLU A 99 -19.70 0.60 -3.40
CA GLU A 99 -21.07 0.70 -2.89
C GLU A 99 -21.27 -0.16 -1.64
N SER A 100 -20.83 -1.42 -1.68
CA SER A 100 -20.90 -2.32 -0.51
C SER A 100 -20.05 -1.83 0.65
N PHE A 101 -18.92 -1.17 0.37
CA PHE A 101 -18.10 -0.56 1.40
C PHE A 101 -18.79 0.66 2.02
N ILE A 102 -19.46 1.48 1.22
CA ILE A 102 -20.26 2.63 1.70
C ILE A 102 -21.40 2.16 2.65
N GLU A 103 -22.02 1.02 2.38
CA GLU A 103 -23.02 0.45 3.30
C GLU A 103 -22.41 0.10 4.68
N LYS A 104 -21.16 -0.41 4.71
CA LYS A 104 -20.43 -0.64 5.97
C LYS A 104 -20.14 0.67 6.69
N LEU A 105 -19.70 1.71 5.96
CA LEU A 105 -19.47 3.04 6.53
C LEU A 105 -20.73 3.63 7.14
N ALA A 106 -21.87 3.52 6.44
CA ALA A 106 -23.16 4.00 6.94
C ALA A 106 -23.59 3.30 8.24
N LYS A 107 -23.40 1.98 8.32
CA LYS A 107 -23.68 1.20 9.55
C LYS A 107 -22.76 1.59 10.71
N ALA A 108 -21.51 1.95 10.40
CA ALA A 108 -20.53 2.39 11.39
C ALA A 108 -20.62 3.90 11.72
N GLY A 109 -21.45 4.67 11.01
CA GLY A 109 -21.57 6.12 11.19
C GLY A 109 -20.31 6.89 10.76
N ILE A 110 -19.50 6.32 9.87
CA ILE A 110 -18.24 6.92 9.42
C ILE A 110 -18.46 7.75 8.15
N PRO A 111 -18.16 9.06 8.16
CA PRO A 111 -18.33 9.92 7.00
C PRO A 111 -17.24 9.67 5.96
N PHE A 112 -17.56 9.91 4.70
CA PHE A 112 -16.63 9.89 3.58
C PHE A 112 -16.88 11.06 2.64
N ILE A 113 -15.91 11.32 1.77
CA ILE A 113 -15.95 12.38 0.75
C ILE A 113 -15.46 11.84 -0.60
N ASN A 114 -15.76 12.56 -1.67
CA ASN A 114 -15.16 12.30 -2.97
C ASN A 114 -13.85 13.11 -3.16
N TRP A 115 -13.24 13.01 -4.35
CA TRP A 115 -12.05 13.80 -4.69
C TRP A 115 -12.26 15.31 -4.60
N ALA A 116 -13.45 15.82 -4.93
CA ALA A 116 -13.78 17.25 -4.82
C ALA A 116 -14.03 17.72 -3.36
N GLY A 117 -14.04 16.79 -2.37
CA GLY A 117 -14.31 17.10 -0.96
C GLY A 117 -15.78 17.12 -0.60
N GLU A 118 -16.67 16.68 -1.50
CA GLU A 118 -18.11 16.64 -1.26
C GLU A 118 -18.48 15.42 -0.40
N LYS A 119 -19.20 15.67 0.71
CA LYS A 119 -19.61 14.64 1.66
C LYS A 119 -20.63 13.67 1.05
N GLY A 120 -20.42 12.37 1.30
CA GLY A 120 -21.32 11.30 0.86
C GLY A 120 -21.38 11.10 -0.66
N LYS A 121 -20.39 11.62 -1.39
CA LYS A 121 -20.28 11.48 -2.84
C LYS A 121 -19.13 10.58 -3.22
N VAL A 122 -19.28 9.93 -4.37
CA VAL A 122 -18.27 9.05 -5.00
C VAL A 122 -17.61 9.81 -6.15
N THR A 123 -16.33 9.66 -6.34
CA THR A 123 -15.64 10.05 -7.57
C THR A 123 -15.66 8.87 -8.54
N LYS A 124 -16.09 9.10 -9.78
CA LYS A 124 -15.87 8.18 -10.89
C LYS A 124 -14.70 8.70 -11.70
N ARG A 125 -13.61 7.93 -11.73
CA ARG A 125 -12.38 8.26 -12.47
C ARG A 125 -12.61 8.08 -13.98
N VAL A 126 -11.70 8.67 -14.78
CA VAL A 126 -11.74 8.57 -16.25
C VAL A 126 -11.57 7.15 -16.78
N ASP A 127 -10.93 6.28 -16.01
CA ASP A 127 -10.75 4.84 -16.27
C ASP A 127 -11.94 3.98 -15.79
N GLY A 128 -12.98 4.62 -15.22
CA GLY A 128 -14.20 3.99 -14.76
C GLY A 128 -14.14 3.54 -13.29
N VAL A 129 -12.98 3.58 -12.64
CA VAL A 129 -12.82 3.22 -11.23
C VAL A 129 -13.61 4.20 -10.36
N GLN A 130 -14.34 3.68 -9.38
CA GLN A 130 -14.99 4.45 -8.34
C GLN A 130 -14.07 4.59 -7.13
N GLN A 131 -14.07 5.76 -6.47
CA GLN A 131 -13.24 5.99 -5.29
C GLN A 131 -13.89 6.95 -4.30
N ILE A 132 -13.60 6.73 -3.03
CA ILE A 132 -13.96 7.58 -1.91
C ILE A 132 -12.77 7.78 -0.98
N TYR A 133 -12.86 8.80 -0.12
CA TYR A 133 -11.86 9.13 0.90
C TYR A 133 -12.51 9.24 2.26
N LEU A 134 -11.86 8.68 3.27
CA LEU A 134 -12.25 8.81 4.67
C LEU A 134 -11.01 8.96 5.53
N GLN A 135 -11.19 9.31 6.80
CA GLN A 135 -10.12 9.28 7.77
C GLN A 135 -10.30 8.12 8.73
N ASP A 136 -9.19 7.51 9.10
CA ASP A 136 -9.16 6.54 10.18
C ASP A 136 -9.35 7.25 11.55
N PRO A 137 -9.42 6.52 12.68
CA PRO A 137 -9.61 7.11 14.02
C PRO A 137 -8.50 8.09 14.43
N ASP A 138 -7.32 7.99 13.82
CA ASP A 138 -6.16 8.82 14.13
C ASP A 138 -5.94 9.96 13.12
N GLY A 139 -6.82 10.11 12.13
CA GLY A 139 -6.79 11.19 11.13
C GLY A 139 -5.96 10.87 9.89
N TYR A 140 -5.46 9.65 9.73
CA TYR A 140 -4.82 9.25 8.48
C TYR A 140 -5.85 9.13 7.36
N TRP A 141 -5.49 9.67 6.20
CA TRP A 141 -6.34 9.56 5.02
C TRP A 141 -6.26 8.18 4.40
N VAL A 142 -7.43 7.63 4.12
CA VAL A 142 -7.62 6.34 3.46
C VAL A 142 -8.45 6.58 2.20
N GLU A 143 -7.92 6.16 1.04
CA GLU A 143 -8.69 6.00 -0.18
C GLU A 143 -9.23 4.56 -0.23
N VAL A 144 -10.47 4.41 -0.66
CA VAL A 144 -11.04 3.11 -1.01
C VAL A 144 -11.56 3.18 -2.43
N ASN A 145 -11.14 2.23 -3.27
CA ASN A 145 -11.56 2.16 -4.66
C ASN A 145 -11.89 0.72 -5.10
N ASP A 146 -12.47 0.56 -6.29
CA ASP A 146 -12.80 -0.73 -6.90
C ASP A 146 -11.90 -1.09 -8.09
N ALA A 147 -10.68 -0.55 -8.11
CA ALA A 147 -9.68 -0.90 -9.11
C ALA A 147 -9.41 -2.41 -9.10
N LYS A 148 -9.36 -3.02 -10.28
CA LYS A 148 -9.01 -4.43 -10.46
C LYS A 148 -7.58 -4.49 -10.96
N GLU A 149 -6.78 -5.33 -10.30
CA GLU A 149 -5.43 -5.67 -10.78
C GLU A 149 -5.49 -6.60 -11.99
#